data_3bd3fada96800daa6b9f7f235fda202c
#
_entry.id   3bd3fada96800daa6b9f7f235fda202c
#
_cell.length_a   1.000
_cell.length_b   1.000
_cell.length_c   1.000
_cell.angle_alpha   90.00
_cell.angle_beta   90.00
_cell.angle_gamma   90.00
#
_symmetry.space_group_name_H-M   'P 1'
#
loop_
_entity.id
_entity.type
_entity.pdbx_description
1 polymer ?
#
loop_
_entity_poly.entity_id
_entity_poly.type
_entity_poly.pdbx_seq_one_letter_code
_entity_poly.pdbx_strand_id
1 'polypeptide(L)'
;DKCIGCMECVYQCPGLAIFGYDLRKDNLFLPIEYEAHEGAEVYLVNNNGEILGEGKIEKILHKPNKTNVARVKSLTIQGDALTRVRGFVVKDNYPEPLQPKPLLEDTAGPTYICHCDDVKLEEVLQVIGDRTFISIDEIKHTTHLGMGPCRGKRCIPRLRTALRSRGIELVGDATPRAPLSNQLTLGEITPAKKGDTYLVANRDTFKKIEVSALIAGGGIAGSSLFRYMAEAGMNPVLVNADRGSSWRNIGGGRTAFSLPELAEIAAQNHHIFKELQYLSNIDYKPIRYISFAHDEETYKALEASKAWSKAEMIAPKQFREEISPYFNANPKKYISALVSEDCWQATPGKVVDLVRNLGIAAGGTVMEDCRVLEACREGKYTSVLVQTHDKKYVEYRTEHFVNALGSGAGKLCDSMGIDAGLYPVRHQAFITRRLPMLGKHGTNLDMLIDRQDYKGFSAVYGQQIAYTGQIIGCASPKLDAMRIDKNLKVNTKAFLEIVSEMFSEWIPDLAGVGIQAVWAGYYTEPRYIVDPELGLFVGMRGHGFMLSQYIARMYVDKLLGRPVPEYFEKLKLNGPGLSEKAFK
;
A
#
# COMPACT_ATOMS: atom_id res chain seq x y z
N ASP A 1 24.90 15.74 -1.24
CA ASP A 1 26.15 16.32 -1.70
C ASP A 1 27.37 15.42 -1.54
N LYS A 2 27.19 14.10 -1.52
CA LYS A 2 28.28 13.13 -1.45
C LYS A 2 28.24 12.12 -2.60
N CYS A 3 27.90 12.59 -3.82
CA CYS A 3 27.96 11.75 -5.00
C CYS A 3 29.44 11.47 -5.33
N ILE A 4 29.82 10.19 -5.27
CA ILE A 4 31.20 9.74 -5.62
C ILE A 4 31.31 9.35 -7.11
N GLY A 5 30.26 9.54 -7.90
CA GLY A 5 30.25 9.23 -9.34
C GLY A 5 30.26 7.73 -9.68
N CYS A 6 29.84 6.86 -8.77
CA CYS A 6 29.85 5.40 -9.01
C CYS A 6 28.75 4.91 -9.97
N MET A 7 27.81 5.76 -10.38
CA MET A 7 26.67 5.49 -11.27
C MET A 7 25.73 4.37 -10.79
N GLU A 8 25.84 3.89 -9.56
CA GLU A 8 24.98 2.82 -9.04
C GLU A 8 23.50 3.18 -9.08
N CYS A 9 23.16 4.44 -8.82
CA CYS A 9 21.77 4.94 -8.90
C CYS A 9 21.20 4.84 -10.33
N VAL A 10 22.04 5.02 -11.39
CA VAL A 10 21.62 4.88 -12.78
C VAL A 10 21.37 3.41 -13.12
N TYR A 11 22.26 2.52 -12.71
CA TYR A 11 22.12 1.07 -12.92
C TYR A 11 20.89 0.48 -12.20
N GLN A 12 20.55 1.00 -11.02
CA GLN A 12 19.46 0.48 -10.18
C GLN A 12 18.08 0.99 -10.60
N CYS A 13 18.00 1.96 -11.51
CA CYS A 13 16.73 2.57 -11.90
C CYS A 13 16.00 1.73 -12.96
N PRO A 14 14.95 0.97 -12.62
CA PRO A 14 14.21 0.18 -13.60
C PRO A 14 13.31 1.05 -14.50
N GLY A 15 13.04 2.29 -14.09
CA GLY A 15 12.21 3.25 -14.82
C GLY A 15 13.00 4.16 -15.78
N LEU A 16 14.30 3.91 -15.95
CA LEU A 16 15.22 4.65 -16.83
C LEU A 16 15.19 6.19 -16.60
N ALA A 17 14.85 6.63 -15.39
CA ALA A 17 14.59 8.02 -15.05
C ALA A 17 15.77 8.73 -14.35
N ILE A 18 16.89 8.03 -14.12
CA ILE A 18 18.08 8.58 -13.45
C ILE A 18 19.22 8.67 -14.46
N PHE A 19 19.82 9.84 -14.53
CA PHE A 19 20.90 10.19 -15.44
C PHE A 19 22.12 10.65 -14.65
N GLY A 20 23.32 10.34 -15.15
CA GLY A 20 24.58 10.77 -14.57
C GLY A 20 25.28 11.79 -15.45
N TYR A 21 25.92 12.78 -14.82
CA TYR A 21 26.66 13.83 -15.53
C TYR A 21 28.06 14.02 -14.91
N ASP A 22 29.08 14.01 -15.76
CA ASP A 22 30.42 14.50 -15.41
C ASP A 22 30.67 15.80 -16.20
N LEU A 23 30.28 16.92 -15.59
CA LEU A 23 30.34 18.24 -16.20
C LEU A 23 31.77 18.71 -16.49
N ARG A 24 32.80 18.13 -15.85
CA ARG A 24 34.21 18.48 -16.07
C ARG A 24 34.78 17.83 -17.33
N LYS A 25 34.22 16.67 -17.68
CA LYS A 25 34.66 15.89 -18.83
C LYS A 25 33.63 15.83 -19.95
N ASP A 26 32.54 16.57 -19.83
CA ASP A 26 31.39 16.57 -20.74
C ASP A 26 30.87 15.16 -21.05
N ASN A 27 30.86 14.29 -20.03
CA ASN A 27 30.36 12.93 -20.16
C ASN A 27 28.97 12.82 -19.53
N LEU A 28 28.14 12.06 -20.21
CA LEU A 28 26.79 11.71 -19.83
C LEU A 28 26.74 10.19 -19.58
N PHE A 29 26.00 9.77 -18.57
CA PHE A 29 25.70 8.38 -18.28
C PHE A 29 24.20 8.19 -18.41
N LEU A 30 23.79 7.67 -19.57
CA LEU A 30 22.41 7.59 -19.98
C LEU A 30 21.97 6.11 -20.06
N PRO A 31 20.77 5.75 -19.57
CA PRO A 31 20.25 4.41 -19.75
C PRO A 31 20.01 4.11 -21.24
N ILE A 32 20.21 2.85 -21.62
CA ILE A 32 20.00 2.39 -23.00
C ILE A 32 18.61 1.79 -23.11
N GLU A 33 17.77 2.39 -23.96
CA GLU A 33 16.38 1.96 -24.17
C GLU A 33 16.20 1.12 -25.45
N TYR A 34 17.19 1.14 -26.35
CA TYR A 34 17.18 0.43 -27.65
C TYR A 34 18.59 0.07 -28.06
N GLU A 35 18.73 -0.63 -29.19
CA GLU A 35 20.03 -1.07 -29.69
C GLU A 35 21.00 0.11 -29.89
N ALA A 36 22.15 0.01 -29.25
CA ALA A 36 23.24 0.97 -29.34
C ALA A 36 24.58 0.23 -29.23
N HIS A 37 25.63 0.75 -29.89
CA HIS A 37 26.95 0.18 -29.87
C HIS A 37 28.03 1.23 -29.54
N GLU A 38 29.16 0.77 -29.03
CA GLU A 38 30.30 1.64 -28.77
C GLU A 38 30.82 2.25 -30.08
N GLY A 39 31.17 3.51 -30.05
CA GLY A 39 31.60 4.27 -31.22
C GLY A 39 30.47 4.96 -32.00
N ALA A 40 29.20 4.64 -31.74
CA ALA A 40 28.07 5.27 -32.44
C ALA A 40 28.00 6.76 -32.17
N GLU A 41 27.72 7.53 -33.22
CA GLU A 41 27.33 8.94 -33.11
C GLU A 41 25.86 9.05 -32.74
N VAL A 42 25.55 10.01 -31.87
CA VAL A 42 24.21 10.17 -31.31
C VAL A 42 23.76 11.63 -31.30
N TYR A 43 22.45 11.84 -31.40
CA TYR A 43 21.81 13.08 -31.00
C TYR A 43 21.47 13.01 -29.51
N LEU A 44 21.79 14.08 -28.77
CA LEU A 44 21.43 14.25 -27.36
C LEU A 44 20.08 14.94 -27.30
N VAL A 45 19.10 14.34 -26.62
CA VAL A 45 17.72 14.83 -26.61
C VAL A 45 17.21 15.14 -25.19
N ASN A 46 16.22 16.03 -25.09
CA ASN A 46 15.49 16.30 -23.86
C ASN A 46 14.24 15.40 -23.70
N ASN A 47 13.43 15.65 -22.68
CA ASN A 47 12.19 14.88 -22.43
C ASN A 47 11.14 14.98 -23.56
N ASN A 48 11.23 16.02 -24.39
CA ASN A 48 10.29 16.23 -25.50
C ASN A 48 10.80 15.62 -26.82
N GLY A 49 12.00 14.99 -26.80
CA GLY A 49 12.65 14.50 -28.01
C GLY A 49 13.36 15.56 -28.83
N GLU A 50 13.45 16.82 -28.34
CA GLU A 50 14.14 17.90 -29.02
C GLU A 50 15.66 17.68 -28.96
N ILE A 51 16.34 17.82 -30.10
CA ILE A 51 17.79 17.68 -30.18
C ILE A 51 18.45 18.90 -29.52
N LEU A 52 19.24 18.63 -28.48
CA LEU A 52 20.01 19.62 -27.76
C LEU A 52 21.44 19.75 -28.28
N GLY A 53 21.97 18.66 -28.85
CA GLY A 53 23.34 18.58 -29.33
C GLY A 53 23.68 17.19 -29.84
N GLU A 54 24.97 16.99 -30.08
CA GLU A 54 25.53 15.74 -30.59
C GLU A 54 26.54 15.15 -29.63
N GLY A 55 26.68 13.83 -29.68
CA GLY A 55 27.60 13.08 -28.84
C GLY A 55 28.10 11.81 -29.52
N LYS A 56 28.99 11.11 -28.84
CA LYS A 56 29.51 9.80 -29.26
C LYS A 56 29.50 8.83 -28.08
N ILE A 57 29.03 7.63 -28.29
CA ILE A 57 29.07 6.57 -27.28
C ILE A 57 30.51 6.10 -27.15
N GLU A 58 31.17 6.41 -26.03
CA GLU A 58 32.53 5.94 -25.77
C GLU A 58 32.55 4.53 -25.22
N LYS A 59 31.58 4.17 -24.37
CA LYS A 59 31.52 2.88 -23.73
C LYS A 59 30.09 2.51 -23.31
N ILE A 60 29.77 1.22 -23.43
CA ILE A 60 28.57 0.63 -22.88
C ILE A 60 28.93 -0.14 -21.59
N LEU A 61 28.29 0.24 -20.51
CA LEU A 61 28.53 -0.32 -19.19
C LEU A 61 27.42 -1.31 -18.86
N HIS A 62 27.81 -2.57 -18.68
CA HIS A 62 26.91 -3.66 -18.37
C HIS A 62 27.08 -4.11 -16.92
N LYS A 63 25.95 -4.37 -16.24
CA LYS A 63 25.93 -5.08 -14.96
C LYS A 63 24.87 -6.19 -15.01
N PRO A 64 25.15 -7.39 -14.48
CA PRO A 64 24.18 -8.48 -14.47
C PRO A 64 22.86 -8.05 -13.83
N ASN A 65 21.72 -8.31 -14.50
CA ASN A 65 20.38 -8.02 -14.04
C ASN A 65 20.10 -6.52 -13.72
N LYS A 66 20.82 -5.59 -14.35
CA LYS A 66 20.65 -4.14 -14.17
C LYS A 66 20.53 -3.43 -15.51
N THR A 67 20.09 -2.19 -15.48
CA THR A 67 20.01 -1.31 -16.66
C THR A 67 21.38 -1.14 -17.29
N ASN A 68 21.48 -1.34 -18.61
CA ASN A 68 22.68 -0.99 -19.37
C ASN A 68 22.80 0.52 -19.48
N VAL A 69 24.00 1.04 -19.33
CA VAL A 69 24.26 2.48 -19.34
C VAL A 69 25.30 2.83 -20.39
N ALA A 70 24.96 3.78 -21.28
CA ALA A 70 25.93 4.36 -22.23
C ALA A 70 26.68 5.50 -21.55
N ARG A 71 28.01 5.47 -21.63
CA ARG A 71 28.84 6.65 -21.41
C ARG A 71 28.98 7.39 -22.73
N VAL A 72 28.33 8.54 -22.79
CA VAL A 72 28.30 9.36 -24.00
C VAL A 72 29.15 10.61 -23.79
N LYS A 73 30.14 10.83 -24.64
CA LYS A 73 30.89 12.09 -24.72
C LYS A 73 30.09 13.09 -25.53
N SER A 74 29.80 14.24 -24.95
CA SER A 74 29.18 15.35 -25.69
C SER A 74 30.18 16.02 -26.62
N LEU A 75 29.77 16.31 -27.83
CA LEU A 75 30.59 16.97 -28.85
C LEU A 75 30.25 18.46 -29.05
N THR A 76 29.00 18.85 -28.81
CA THR A 76 28.50 20.18 -29.18
C THR A 76 27.99 21.00 -28.00
N ILE A 77 27.66 20.37 -26.85
CA ILE A 77 27.20 21.07 -25.65
C ILE A 77 28.08 20.77 -24.46
N GLN A 78 28.26 21.71 -23.55
CA GLN A 78 29.18 21.61 -22.41
C GLN A 78 28.57 22.16 -21.12
N GLY A 79 29.16 21.79 -19.98
CA GLY A 79 28.82 22.33 -18.66
C GLY A 79 27.36 22.11 -18.27
N ASP A 80 26.73 23.12 -17.72
CA ASP A 80 25.36 22.99 -17.18
C ASP A 80 24.29 22.66 -18.24
N ALA A 81 24.55 22.94 -19.52
CA ALA A 81 23.64 22.56 -20.60
C ALA A 81 23.45 21.06 -20.72
N LEU A 82 24.44 20.25 -20.31
CA LEU A 82 24.38 18.79 -20.27
C LEU A 82 23.28 18.30 -19.32
N THR A 83 22.98 19.04 -18.27
CA THR A 83 21.95 18.64 -17.29
C THR A 83 20.52 18.67 -17.84
N ARG A 84 20.32 19.20 -19.04
CA ARG A 84 19.04 19.21 -19.77
C ARG A 84 18.84 17.95 -20.60
N VAL A 85 19.90 17.20 -20.90
CA VAL A 85 19.84 15.97 -21.69
C VAL A 85 19.14 14.88 -20.86
N ARG A 86 18.23 14.15 -21.50
CA ARG A 86 17.46 13.06 -20.88
C ARG A 86 17.56 11.73 -21.62
N GLY A 87 18.19 11.74 -22.79
CA GLY A 87 18.37 10.55 -23.61
C GLY A 87 19.27 10.81 -24.79
N PHE A 88 19.45 9.81 -25.62
CA PHE A 88 20.16 9.91 -26.88
C PHE A 88 19.47 9.07 -27.94
N VAL A 89 19.71 9.39 -29.21
CA VAL A 89 19.26 8.62 -30.37
C VAL A 89 20.46 8.38 -31.26
N VAL A 90 20.70 7.13 -31.66
CA VAL A 90 21.78 6.79 -32.60
C VAL A 90 21.49 7.39 -33.96
N LYS A 91 22.46 8.12 -34.56
CA LYS A 91 22.24 8.85 -35.80
C LYS A 91 21.81 7.96 -36.96
N ASP A 92 22.38 6.78 -37.06
CA ASP A 92 22.07 5.82 -38.13
C ASP A 92 20.62 5.28 -38.04
N ASN A 93 20.02 5.35 -36.85
CA ASN A 93 18.65 4.93 -36.57
C ASN A 93 17.71 6.11 -36.41
N TYR A 94 18.19 7.35 -36.60
CA TYR A 94 17.36 8.51 -36.50
C TYR A 94 16.49 8.57 -37.77
N PRO A 95 15.19 8.33 -37.67
CA PRO A 95 14.30 8.57 -38.79
C PRO A 95 14.44 10.05 -39.13
N GLU A 96 14.46 10.36 -40.43
CA GLU A 96 14.41 11.76 -40.88
C GLU A 96 13.45 12.57 -40.00
N PRO A 97 13.81 13.80 -39.57
CA PRO A 97 13.05 14.51 -38.57
C PRO A 97 11.58 14.43 -38.95
N LEU A 98 10.87 13.61 -38.20
CA LEU A 98 9.43 13.58 -38.25
C LEU A 98 9.07 15.04 -38.00
N GLN A 99 8.76 15.80 -39.07
CA GLN A 99 8.03 17.05 -38.89
C GLN A 99 6.96 16.72 -37.87
N PRO A 100 6.75 17.53 -36.83
CA PRO A 100 5.71 17.27 -35.87
C PRO A 100 4.44 17.08 -36.67
N LYS A 101 4.11 15.81 -36.98
CA LYS A 101 2.81 15.52 -37.53
C LYS A 101 1.86 16.05 -36.49
N PRO A 102 0.90 16.91 -36.86
CA PRO A 102 -0.19 17.24 -35.98
C PRO A 102 -0.65 15.90 -35.41
N LEU A 103 -0.79 15.78 -34.12
CA LEU A 103 -1.11 14.53 -33.41
C LEU A 103 -2.34 13.81 -33.97
N LEU A 104 -2.96 14.31 -35.01
CA LEU A 104 -4.20 13.88 -35.66
C LEU A 104 -4.26 14.30 -37.14
N GLU A 105 -3.25 13.99 -37.97
CA GLU A 105 -3.50 13.89 -39.40
C GLU A 105 -3.92 12.45 -39.73
N ASP A 106 -5.04 12.35 -40.46
CA ASP A 106 -5.71 11.15 -40.94
C ASP A 106 -4.74 10.19 -41.63
N THR A 107 -4.15 9.30 -40.86
CA THR A 107 -3.64 8.04 -41.38
C THR A 107 -4.81 7.06 -41.38
N ALA A 108 -5.21 6.60 -42.55
CA ALA A 108 -6.34 5.77 -42.84
C ALA A 108 -6.58 4.60 -41.87
N GLY A 109 -7.27 4.88 -40.78
CA GLY A 109 -7.75 3.93 -39.80
C GLY A 109 -8.50 4.63 -38.67
N PRO A 110 -9.50 4.00 -38.08
CA PRO A 110 -10.27 4.62 -37.00
C PRO A 110 -9.39 4.95 -35.81
N THR A 111 -9.36 6.22 -35.39
CA THR A 111 -8.63 6.65 -34.20
C THR A 111 -9.42 6.27 -32.94
N TYR A 112 -9.01 5.20 -32.27
CA TYR A 112 -9.61 4.78 -31.01
C TYR A 112 -9.15 5.69 -29.86
N ILE A 113 -10.11 6.34 -29.22
CA ILE A 113 -9.90 7.14 -28.00
C ILE A 113 -9.98 6.21 -26.77
N CYS A 114 -10.90 5.27 -26.76
CA CYS A 114 -11.02 4.27 -25.72
C CYS A 114 -10.78 2.86 -26.28
N HIS A 115 -9.73 2.19 -25.78
CA HIS A 115 -9.44 0.79 -26.15
C HIS A 115 -10.10 -0.24 -25.22
N CYS A 116 -10.81 0.19 -24.18
CA CYS A 116 -11.55 -0.73 -23.30
C CYS A 116 -12.92 -1.06 -23.87
N ASP A 117 -13.53 -0.09 -24.54
CA ASP A 117 -14.90 -0.16 -25.10
C ASP A 117 -14.89 0.20 -26.59
N ASP A 118 -13.72 0.18 -27.24
CA ASP A 118 -13.49 0.40 -28.67
C ASP A 118 -14.13 1.68 -29.24
N VAL A 119 -14.21 2.75 -28.42
CA VAL A 119 -14.81 4.03 -28.82
C VAL A 119 -13.85 4.82 -29.70
N LYS A 120 -14.31 5.21 -30.89
CA LYS A 120 -13.57 6.01 -31.85
C LYS A 120 -13.73 7.50 -31.58
N LEU A 121 -12.73 8.31 -31.97
CA LEU A 121 -12.81 9.77 -31.87
C LEU A 121 -13.97 10.32 -32.69
N GLU A 122 -14.23 9.75 -33.86
CA GLU A 122 -15.33 10.14 -34.75
C GLU A 122 -16.69 10.01 -34.06
N GLU A 123 -16.94 8.94 -33.34
CA GLU A 123 -18.16 8.74 -32.55
C GLU A 123 -18.34 9.85 -31.51
N VAL A 124 -17.25 10.24 -30.83
CA VAL A 124 -17.29 11.34 -29.88
C VAL A 124 -17.55 12.66 -30.57
N LEU A 125 -16.92 12.92 -31.72
CA LEU A 125 -17.14 14.15 -32.50
C LEU A 125 -18.57 14.24 -33.04
N GLN A 126 -19.18 13.13 -33.42
CA GLN A 126 -20.61 13.07 -33.81
C GLN A 126 -21.53 13.49 -32.65
N VAL A 127 -21.23 13.04 -31.43
CA VAL A 127 -21.97 13.46 -30.22
C VAL A 127 -21.82 14.94 -29.95
N ILE A 128 -20.64 15.51 -30.21
CA ILE A 128 -20.37 16.94 -29.99
C ILE A 128 -21.08 17.80 -31.03
N GLY A 129 -21.08 17.40 -32.31
CA GLY A 129 -21.60 18.18 -33.40
C GLY A 129 -20.84 19.53 -33.51
N ASP A 130 -21.57 20.63 -33.75
CA ASP A 130 -21.01 21.96 -33.91
C ASP A 130 -20.73 22.72 -32.60
N ARG A 131 -20.80 22.01 -31.45
CA ARG A 131 -20.59 22.63 -30.13
C ARG A 131 -19.12 22.88 -29.85
N THR A 132 -18.83 24.00 -29.18
CA THR A 132 -17.48 24.34 -28.72
C THR A 132 -17.17 23.87 -27.30
N PHE A 133 -18.15 23.29 -26.61
CA PHE A 133 -17.96 22.67 -25.30
C PHE A 133 -18.90 21.48 -25.12
N ILE A 134 -18.51 20.52 -24.29
CA ILE A 134 -19.31 19.36 -23.93
C ILE A 134 -18.91 18.85 -22.56
N SER A 135 -19.88 18.28 -21.81
CA SER A 135 -19.64 17.60 -20.55
C SER A 135 -19.03 16.21 -20.80
N ILE A 136 -18.05 15.85 -19.96
CA ILE A 136 -17.47 14.50 -19.99
C ILE A 136 -18.48 13.41 -19.70
N ASP A 137 -19.48 13.67 -18.83
CA ASP A 137 -20.54 12.73 -18.50
C ASP A 137 -21.51 12.52 -19.67
N GLU A 138 -21.77 13.54 -20.48
CA GLU A 138 -22.59 13.41 -21.68
C GLU A 138 -21.93 12.49 -22.71
N ILE A 139 -20.61 12.69 -22.98
CA ILE A 139 -19.86 11.79 -23.86
C ILE A 139 -19.87 10.35 -23.28
N LYS A 140 -19.63 10.23 -21.99
CA LYS A 140 -19.59 8.95 -21.31
C LYS A 140 -20.93 8.19 -21.39
N HIS A 141 -22.05 8.89 -21.21
CA HIS A 141 -23.37 8.27 -21.27
C HIS A 141 -23.75 7.84 -22.69
N THR A 142 -23.28 8.57 -23.70
CA THR A 142 -23.65 8.29 -25.11
C THR A 142 -22.72 7.27 -25.74
N THR A 143 -21.41 7.32 -25.47
CA THR A 143 -20.39 6.51 -26.14
C THR A 143 -19.80 5.41 -25.25
N HIS A 144 -20.15 5.36 -23.98
CA HIS A 144 -19.55 4.49 -22.96
C HIS A 144 -18.05 4.77 -22.69
N LEU A 145 -17.48 5.82 -23.29
CA LEU A 145 -16.09 6.23 -23.07
C LEU A 145 -15.80 6.43 -21.57
N GLY A 146 -14.77 5.80 -21.08
CA GLY A 146 -14.38 5.88 -19.66
C GLY A 146 -15.11 4.91 -18.74
N MET A 147 -16.01 4.07 -19.27
CA MET A 147 -16.73 3.07 -18.48
C MET A 147 -16.00 1.73 -18.34
N GLY A 148 -14.98 1.49 -19.13
CA GLY A 148 -14.21 0.25 -19.13
C GLY A 148 -13.31 0.08 -17.90
N PRO A 149 -12.56 -1.05 -17.82
CA PRO A 149 -11.73 -1.43 -16.66
C PRO A 149 -10.74 -0.36 -16.19
N CYS A 150 -10.20 0.46 -17.11
CA CYS A 150 -9.28 1.54 -16.76
C CYS A 150 -9.97 2.76 -16.14
N ARG A 151 -11.32 2.80 -16.11
CA ARG A 151 -12.15 3.87 -15.52
C ARG A 151 -11.79 5.27 -16.02
N GLY A 152 -11.55 5.39 -17.30
CA GLY A 152 -11.23 6.66 -17.93
C GLY A 152 -9.78 7.13 -17.77
N LYS A 153 -8.94 6.45 -17.01
CA LYS A 153 -7.56 6.88 -16.74
C LYS A 153 -6.70 7.05 -18.00
N ARG A 154 -7.00 6.30 -19.06
CA ARG A 154 -6.28 6.36 -20.33
C ARG A 154 -7.00 7.20 -21.39
N CYS A 155 -8.30 7.02 -21.55
CA CYS A 155 -9.07 7.67 -22.60
C CYS A 155 -9.38 9.15 -22.31
N ILE A 156 -9.70 9.52 -21.06
CA ILE A 156 -10.08 10.90 -20.73
C ILE A 156 -8.96 11.92 -20.96
N PRO A 157 -7.71 11.69 -20.54
CA PRO A 157 -6.60 12.59 -20.88
C PRO A 157 -6.38 12.72 -22.39
N ARG A 158 -6.46 11.60 -23.14
CA ARG A 158 -6.35 11.59 -24.61
C ARG A 158 -7.46 12.39 -25.26
N LEU A 159 -8.71 12.18 -24.82
CA LEU A 159 -9.85 12.92 -25.33
C LEU A 159 -9.71 14.41 -25.05
N ARG A 160 -9.31 14.80 -23.84
CA ARG A 160 -9.08 16.21 -23.46
C ARG A 160 -8.05 16.88 -24.38
N THR A 161 -6.96 16.17 -24.70
CA THR A 161 -5.95 16.66 -25.65
C THR A 161 -6.50 16.78 -27.06
N ALA A 162 -7.22 15.75 -27.55
CA ALA A 162 -7.79 15.71 -28.89
C ALA A 162 -8.89 16.76 -29.13
N LEU A 163 -9.67 17.09 -28.12
CA LEU A 163 -10.70 18.12 -28.21
C LEU A 163 -10.10 19.53 -28.10
N ARG A 164 -9.10 19.72 -27.22
CA ARG A 164 -8.41 21.00 -27.08
C ARG A 164 -7.74 21.44 -28.39
N SER A 165 -7.11 20.52 -29.13
CA SER A 165 -6.51 20.82 -30.43
C SER A 165 -7.53 21.24 -31.48
N ARG A 166 -8.82 21.00 -31.27
CA ARG A 166 -9.95 21.41 -32.13
C ARG A 166 -10.73 22.60 -31.59
N GLY A 167 -10.24 23.25 -30.53
CA GLY A 167 -10.92 24.37 -29.90
C GLY A 167 -12.19 23.98 -29.12
N ILE A 168 -12.35 22.71 -28.78
CA ILE A 168 -13.50 22.20 -28.04
C ILE A 168 -13.12 22.04 -26.58
N GLU A 169 -13.89 22.62 -25.68
CA GLU A 169 -13.69 22.52 -24.24
C GLU A 169 -14.42 21.29 -23.66
N LEU A 170 -13.66 20.40 -22.98
CA LEU A 170 -14.22 19.29 -22.23
C LEU A 170 -14.44 19.70 -20.78
N VAL A 171 -15.71 19.87 -20.39
CA VAL A 171 -16.11 20.37 -19.08
C VAL A 171 -16.33 19.22 -18.09
N GLY A 172 -15.88 19.45 -16.85
CA GLY A 172 -16.08 18.52 -15.74
C GLY A 172 -15.04 17.40 -15.66
N ASP A 173 -15.18 16.60 -14.61
CA ASP A 173 -14.41 15.37 -14.38
C ASP A 173 -15.35 14.17 -14.46
N ALA A 174 -14.83 13.03 -14.94
CA ALA A 174 -15.65 11.83 -15.06
C ALA A 174 -16.12 11.39 -13.68
N THR A 175 -17.43 11.40 -13.49
CA THR A 175 -18.05 10.86 -12.29
C THR A 175 -17.81 9.36 -12.22
N PRO A 176 -17.15 8.82 -11.19
CA PRO A 176 -17.01 7.38 -11.04
C PRO A 176 -18.40 6.76 -10.91
N ARG A 177 -18.64 5.62 -11.56
CA ARG A 177 -19.88 4.87 -11.36
C ARG A 177 -20.04 4.55 -9.87
N ALA A 178 -20.94 5.23 -9.20
CA ALA A 178 -21.41 4.86 -7.88
C ALA A 178 -22.65 3.98 -8.01
N PRO A 179 -22.79 2.94 -7.18
CA PRO A 179 -21.95 2.50 -6.07
C PRO A 179 -20.89 1.44 -6.44
N LEU A 180 -20.77 1.06 -7.72
CA LEU A 180 -20.00 -0.11 -8.17
C LEU A 180 -18.57 0.26 -8.53
N SER A 181 -17.77 0.66 -7.53
CA SER A 181 -16.34 0.91 -7.74
C SER A 181 -15.51 -0.37 -7.94
N ASN A 182 -16.05 -1.52 -7.54
CA ASN A 182 -15.51 -2.85 -7.79
C ASN A 182 -16.46 -3.60 -8.73
N GLN A 183 -15.92 -4.49 -9.54
CA GLN A 183 -16.76 -5.41 -10.33
C GLN A 183 -17.49 -6.32 -9.34
N LEU A 184 -18.79 -6.08 -9.17
CA LEU A 184 -19.69 -6.97 -8.44
C LEU A 184 -20.40 -7.87 -9.44
N THR A 185 -20.52 -9.14 -9.13
CA THR A 185 -21.38 -10.05 -9.87
C THR A 185 -22.83 -9.83 -9.45
N LEU A 186 -23.78 -10.22 -10.31
CA LEU A 186 -25.19 -10.17 -9.96
C LEU A 186 -25.52 -10.96 -8.69
N GLY A 187 -24.79 -12.06 -8.42
CA GLY A 187 -24.93 -12.84 -7.20
C GLY A 187 -24.41 -12.13 -5.93
N GLU A 188 -23.51 -11.15 -6.08
CA GLU A 188 -23.07 -10.33 -4.95
C GLU A 188 -24.02 -9.17 -4.61
N ILE A 189 -24.91 -8.81 -5.54
CA ILE A 189 -25.92 -7.75 -5.37
C ILE A 189 -27.22 -8.33 -4.80
N THR A 190 -27.59 -9.54 -5.22
CA THR A 190 -28.75 -10.25 -4.70
C THR A 190 -28.35 -11.08 -3.49
N PRO A 191 -29.13 -11.10 -2.39
CA PRO A 191 -28.93 -12.09 -1.34
C PRO A 191 -29.21 -13.47 -1.95
N ALA A 192 -28.14 -14.16 -2.35
CA ALA A 192 -28.24 -15.50 -2.91
C ALA A 192 -28.91 -16.42 -1.88
N LYS A 193 -29.94 -17.13 -2.25
CA LYS A 193 -30.43 -18.26 -1.45
C LYS A 193 -29.25 -19.22 -1.28
N LYS A 194 -28.93 -19.54 -0.02
CA LYS A 194 -27.92 -20.56 0.30
C LYS A 194 -28.24 -21.81 -0.53
N GLY A 195 -27.38 -22.20 -1.45
CA GLY A 195 -27.42 -23.51 -2.07
C GLY A 195 -27.43 -23.61 -3.60
N ASP A 196 -27.76 -22.54 -4.34
CA ASP A 196 -27.93 -22.62 -5.81
C ASP A 196 -26.98 -21.71 -6.58
N THR A 197 -25.67 -21.94 -6.44
CA THR A 197 -24.71 -21.28 -7.33
C THR A 197 -24.22 -22.26 -8.40
N TYR A 198 -23.96 -21.75 -9.61
CA TYR A 198 -23.32 -22.49 -10.69
C TYR A 198 -22.06 -23.23 -10.21
N LEU A 199 -21.33 -22.67 -9.24
CA LEU A 199 -20.14 -23.27 -8.64
C LEU A 199 -20.46 -24.59 -7.94
N VAL A 200 -21.56 -24.66 -7.19
CA VAL A 200 -21.98 -25.91 -6.50
C VAL A 200 -22.37 -26.97 -7.51
N ALA A 201 -23.12 -26.61 -8.55
CA ALA A 201 -23.61 -27.56 -9.57
C ALA A 201 -22.49 -28.19 -10.42
N ASN A 202 -21.31 -27.53 -10.52
CA ASN A 202 -20.19 -27.99 -11.35
C ASN A 202 -18.96 -28.40 -10.56
N ARG A 203 -19.06 -28.52 -9.23
CA ARG A 203 -17.91 -28.76 -8.34
C ARG A 203 -17.18 -30.07 -8.65
N ASP A 204 -17.91 -31.11 -9.05
CA ASP A 204 -17.33 -32.41 -9.39
C ASP A 204 -16.46 -32.38 -10.65
N THR A 205 -16.61 -31.36 -11.50
CA THR A 205 -15.81 -31.17 -12.72
C THR A 205 -14.51 -30.43 -12.47
N PHE A 206 -14.31 -29.85 -11.29
CA PHE A 206 -13.12 -29.07 -10.97
C PHE A 206 -11.90 -29.96 -10.74
N LYS A 207 -10.74 -29.47 -11.18
CA LYS A 207 -9.48 -30.13 -10.85
C LYS A 207 -9.29 -30.14 -9.33
N LYS A 208 -9.02 -31.34 -8.77
CA LYS A 208 -8.76 -31.52 -7.35
C LYS A 208 -7.26 -31.66 -7.11
N ILE A 209 -6.73 -30.91 -6.14
CA ILE A 209 -5.31 -30.90 -5.78
C ILE A 209 -5.19 -31.07 -4.26
N GLU A 210 -4.40 -32.03 -3.81
CA GLU A 210 -4.07 -32.18 -2.40
C GLU A 210 -2.79 -31.40 -2.06
N VAL A 211 -2.83 -30.64 -0.97
CA VAL A 211 -1.70 -29.91 -0.41
C VAL A 211 -1.67 -30.07 1.11
N SER A 212 -0.48 -30.02 1.71
CA SER A 212 -0.34 -30.19 3.15
C SER A 212 -0.93 -29.01 3.93
N ALA A 213 -0.69 -27.79 3.47
CA ALA A 213 -1.21 -26.59 4.12
C ALA A 213 -1.64 -25.57 3.06
N LEU A 214 -2.75 -24.84 3.31
CA LEU A 214 -3.23 -23.76 2.45
C LEU A 214 -3.64 -22.56 3.30
N ILE A 215 -3.11 -21.39 2.94
CA ILE A 215 -3.37 -20.13 3.63
C ILE A 215 -4.12 -19.20 2.68
N ALA A 216 -5.28 -18.74 3.10
CA ALA A 216 -6.11 -17.78 2.38
C ALA A 216 -5.76 -16.36 2.80
N GLY A 217 -5.13 -15.58 1.91
CA GLY A 217 -4.81 -14.17 2.12
C GLY A 217 -3.32 -13.88 2.33
N GLY A 218 -2.73 -13.15 1.38
CA GLY A 218 -1.30 -12.81 1.36
C GLY A 218 -0.94 -11.48 2.04
N GLY A 219 -1.77 -10.97 2.96
CA GLY A 219 -1.42 -9.84 3.83
C GLY A 219 -0.35 -10.21 4.86
N ILE A 220 -0.02 -9.27 5.77
CA ILE A 220 1.04 -9.50 6.77
C ILE A 220 0.75 -10.74 7.64
N ALA A 221 -0.51 -10.97 8.02
CA ALA A 221 -0.91 -12.13 8.82
C ALA A 221 -0.65 -13.45 8.07
N GLY A 222 -1.20 -13.60 6.86
CA GLY A 222 -1.01 -14.82 6.09
C GLY A 222 0.42 -15.02 5.60
N SER A 223 1.13 -13.94 5.23
CA SER A 223 2.55 -14.04 4.84
C SER A 223 3.44 -14.46 6.03
N SER A 224 3.12 -14.02 7.25
CA SER A 224 3.83 -14.46 8.46
C SER A 224 3.61 -15.95 8.74
N LEU A 225 2.36 -16.42 8.66
CA LEU A 225 2.06 -17.85 8.78
C LEU A 225 2.76 -18.66 7.69
N PHE A 226 2.71 -18.19 6.46
CA PHE A 226 3.35 -18.82 5.31
C PHE A 226 4.85 -19.01 5.53
N ARG A 227 5.54 -17.98 6.03
CA ARG A 227 6.95 -18.08 6.41
C ARG A 227 7.17 -19.18 7.44
N TYR A 228 6.52 -19.10 8.59
CA TYR A 228 6.79 -20.03 9.70
C TYR A 228 6.33 -21.47 9.41
N MET A 229 5.24 -21.67 8.67
CA MET A 229 4.84 -22.99 8.19
C MET A 229 5.87 -23.57 7.21
N ALA A 230 6.39 -22.76 6.30
CA ALA A 230 7.44 -23.19 5.36
C ALA A 230 8.75 -23.53 6.09
N GLU A 231 9.19 -22.68 7.02
CA GLU A 231 10.35 -22.92 7.88
C GLU A 231 10.19 -24.20 8.74
N ALA A 232 8.95 -24.58 9.06
CA ALA A 232 8.60 -25.82 9.74
C ALA A 232 8.50 -27.04 8.81
N GLY A 233 8.76 -26.90 7.51
CA GLY A 233 8.73 -27.98 6.52
C GLY A 233 7.34 -28.41 6.06
N MET A 234 6.30 -27.59 6.29
CA MET A 234 4.91 -27.91 5.93
C MET A 234 4.58 -27.65 4.45
N ASN A 235 5.48 -27.06 3.69
CA ASN A 235 5.30 -26.72 2.26
C ASN A 235 3.94 -26.02 1.96
N PRO A 236 3.62 -24.90 2.60
CA PRO A 236 2.32 -24.27 2.49
C PRO A 236 2.09 -23.64 1.10
N VAL A 237 0.82 -23.60 0.69
CA VAL A 237 0.35 -22.80 -0.45
C VAL A 237 -0.33 -21.54 0.06
N LEU A 238 0.17 -20.36 -0.33
CA LEU A 238 -0.41 -19.06 -0.01
C LEU A 238 -1.23 -18.55 -1.20
N VAL A 239 -2.52 -18.36 -1.00
CA VAL A 239 -3.42 -17.81 -2.04
C VAL A 239 -3.66 -16.33 -1.80
N ASN A 240 -3.27 -15.48 -2.76
CA ASN A 240 -3.36 -14.03 -2.67
C ASN A 240 -4.10 -13.42 -3.85
N ALA A 241 -5.17 -12.67 -3.58
CA ALA A 241 -6.00 -12.06 -4.61
C ALA A 241 -5.61 -10.62 -4.93
N ASP A 242 -5.19 -9.84 -3.93
CA ASP A 242 -4.88 -8.42 -4.09
C ASP A 242 -4.00 -7.87 -2.94
N ARG A 243 -3.63 -6.60 -3.08
CA ARG A 243 -2.95 -5.85 -2.02
C ARG A 243 -3.97 -5.31 -1.01
N GLY A 244 -4.15 -6.02 0.09
CA GLY A 244 -5.06 -5.67 1.18
C GLY A 244 -4.58 -4.51 2.07
N SER A 245 -5.11 -4.47 3.31
CA SER A 245 -4.80 -3.40 4.29
C SER A 245 -3.32 -3.35 4.70
N SER A 246 -2.59 -4.45 4.56
CA SER A 246 -1.17 -4.51 4.92
C SER A 246 -0.29 -3.56 4.13
N TRP A 247 -0.61 -3.27 2.86
CA TRP A 247 0.09 -2.27 2.04
C TRP A 247 -0.46 -0.85 2.20
N ARG A 248 -1.56 -0.69 2.93
CA ARG A 248 -2.25 0.60 3.14
C ARG A 248 -2.04 1.17 4.53
N ASN A 249 -1.32 0.46 5.41
CA ASN A 249 -1.03 0.94 6.76
C ASN A 249 0.10 1.99 6.75
N ILE A 250 0.23 2.71 7.85
CA ILE A 250 1.20 3.81 7.97
C ILE A 250 2.58 3.38 8.52
N GLY A 251 2.82 2.08 8.66
CA GLY A 251 4.13 1.51 8.91
C GLY A 251 4.69 1.66 10.31
N GLY A 252 3.85 1.95 11.31
CA GLY A 252 4.29 2.11 12.70
C GLY A 252 4.09 0.86 13.56
N GLY A 253 4.95 0.68 14.56
CA GLY A 253 4.84 -0.34 15.59
C GLY A 253 5.25 0.18 16.96
N ARG A 254 4.56 -0.26 18.02
CA ARG A 254 4.77 0.14 19.41
C ARG A 254 4.81 -1.06 20.34
N THR A 255 5.46 -0.92 21.49
CA THR A 255 5.49 -1.92 22.56
C THR A 255 4.59 -1.57 23.73
N ALA A 256 4.22 -0.30 23.89
CA ALA A 256 3.27 0.12 24.93
C ALA A 256 1.83 -0.28 24.57
N PHE A 257 1.22 -1.12 25.42
CA PHE A 257 -0.17 -1.57 25.34
C PHE A 257 -0.81 -1.53 26.73
N SER A 258 -2.14 -1.51 26.80
CA SER A 258 -2.86 -1.53 28.08
C SER A 258 -2.85 -2.91 28.75
N LEU A 259 -2.49 -3.95 28.01
CA LEU A 259 -2.39 -5.32 28.52
C LEU A 259 -0.96 -5.83 28.43
N PRO A 260 -0.44 -6.46 29.49
CA PRO A 260 0.92 -7.02 29.50
C PRO A 260 1.14 -8.08 28.41
N GLU A 261 0.15 -8.89 28.11
CA GLU A 261 0.23 -9.91 27.05
C GLU A 261 0.44 -9.28 25.66
N LEU A 262 -0.26 -8.18 25.36
CA LEU A 262 -0.09 -7.48 24.11
C LEU A 262 1.25 -6.76 24.05
N ALA A 263 1.72 -6.20 25.18
CA ALA A 263 3.04 -5.58 25.28
C ALA A 263 4.16 -6.61 25.05
N GLU A 264 4.04 -7.81 25.62
CA GLU A 264 4.98 -8.91 25.38
C GLU A 264 4.99 -9.35 23.93
N ILE A 265 3.82 -9.60 23.33
CA ILE A 265 3.70 -9.96 21.90
C ILE A 265 4.36 -8.87 21.03
N ALA A 266 4.12 -7.61 21.32
CA ALA A 266 4.69 -6.50 20.57
C ALA A 266 6.22 -6.39 20.73
N ALA A 267 6.74 -6.62 21.93
CA ALA A 267 8.18 -6.63 22.19
C ALA A 267 8.88 -7.76 21.41
N GLN A 268 8.33 -8.96 21.41
CA GLN A 268 8.82 -10.07 20.61
C GLN A 268 8.75 -9.78 19.11
N ASN A 269 7.65 -9.18 18.65
CA ASN A 269 7.50 -8.76 17.26
C ASN A 269 8.51 -7.69 16.86
N HIS A 270 8.86 -6.76 17.77
CA HIS A 270 9.89 -5.75 17.57
C HIS A 270 11.28 -6.38 17.32
N HIS A 271 11.63 -7.42 18.08
CA HIS A 271 12.87 -8.19 17.83
C HIS A 271 12.87 -8.79 16.42
N ILE A 272 11.76 -9.37 15.98
CA ILE A 272 11.65 -9.92 14.63
C ILE A 272 11.83 -8.83 13.56
N PHE A 273 11.31 -7.61 13.76
CA PHE A 273 11.54 -6.50 12.82
C PHE A 273 13.01 -6.08 12.72
N LYS A 274 13.77 -6.13 13.83
CA LYS A 274 15.22 -5.92 13.80
C LYS A 274 15.95 -7.01 13.01
N GLU A 275 15.54 -8.26 13.18
CA GLU A 275 16.04 -9.38 12.38
C GLU A 275 15.73 -9.21 10.89
N LEU A 276 14.49 -8.84 10.54
CA LEU A 276 14.10 -8.58 9.16
C LEU A 276 14.93 -7.45 8.53
N GLN A 277 15.21 -6.37 9.26
CA GLN A 277 16.09 -5.29 8.80
C GLN A 277 17.53 -5.77 8.56
N TYR A 278 18.01 -6.70 9.39
CA TYR A 278 19.33 -7.30 9.18
C TYR A 278 19.38 -8.18 7.92
N LEU A 279 18.30 -8.91 7.66
CA LEU A 279 18.21 -9.78 6.47
C LEU A 279 18.04 -8.99 5.16
N SER A 280 17.29 -7.88 5.21
CA SER A 280 17.07 -7.00 4.06
C SER A 280 16.57 -5.63 4.52
N ASN A 281 16.88 -4.58 3.76
CA ASN A 281 16.41 -3.24 4.09
C ASN A 281 14.90 -3.10 3.96
N ILE A 282 14.21 -3.10 5.09
CA ILE A 282 12.76 -2.84 5.22
C ILE A 282 12.46 -1.38 5.60
N ASP A 283 13.45 -0.50 5.54
CA ASP A 283 13.38 0.89 6.02
C ASP A 283 13.03 0.97 7.53
N TYR A 284 13.51 0.01 8.32
CA TYR A 284 13.33 0.04 9.76
C TYR A 284 14.04 1.23 10.38
N LYS A 285 13.33 1.95 11.24
CA LYS A 285 13.86 3.06 12.03
C LYS A 285 13.26 3.04 13.44
N PRO A 286 14.06 3.08 14.51
CA PRO A 286 13.55 3.38 15.84
C PRO A 286 12.88 4.75 15.87
N ILE A 287 11.72 4.82 16.48
CA ILE A 287 10.95 6.05 16.76
C ILE A 287 10.36 5.95 18.16
N ARG A 288 9.73 7.02 18.62
CA ARG A 288 8.90 7.00 19.81
C ARG A 288 7.42 7.14 19.44
N TYR A 289 6.55 6.72 20.34
CA TYR A 289 5.13 7.00 20.27
C TYR A 289 4.75 7.94 21.39
N ILE A 290 4.06 9.01 21.07
CA ILE A 290 3.64 10.06 21.97
C ILE A 290 2.13 10.09 22.00
N SER A 291 1.57 9.62 23.11
CA SER A 291 0.13 9.52 23.33
C SER A 291 -0.33 10.60 24.30
N PHE A 292 -1.21 11.49 23.85
CA PHE A 292 -1.67 12.60 24.66
C PHE A 292 -2.78 12.19 25.64
N ALA A 293 -2.75 12.75 26.87
CA ALA A 293 -3.81 12.65 27.86
C ALA A 293 -4.53 13.99 28.01
N HIS A 294 -5.86 13.96 27.97
CA HIS A 294 -6.71 15.14 28.06
C HIS A 294 -7.39 15.31 29.43
N ASP A 295 -7.56 14.22 30.14
CA ASP A 295 -8.23 14.13 31.42
C ASP A 295 -7.54 13.09 32.33
N GLU A 296 -8.01 13.02 33.56
CA GLU A 296 -7.46 12.14 34.58
C GLU A 296 -7.67 10.65 34.26
N GLU A 297 -8.74 10.30 33.54
CA GLU A 297 -9.02 8.92 33.14
C GLU A 297 -8.00 8.44 32.11
N THR A 298 -7.80 9.23 31.05
CA THR A 298 -6.80 8.94 30.01
C THR A 298 -5.38 8.97 30.57
N TYR A 299 -5.08 9.90 31.49
CA TYR A 299 -3.80 9.93 32.18
C TYR A 299 -3.51 8.61 32.90
N LYS A 300 -4.41 8.16 33.77
CA LYS A 300 -4.26 6.91 34.54
C LYS A 300 -4.13 5.67 33.63
N ALA A 301 -4.91 5.63 32.54
CA ALA A 301 -4.84 4.55 31.58
C ALA A 301 -3.48 4.46 30.87
N LEU A 302 -2.93 5.62 30.49
CA LEU A 302 -1.60 5.70 29.88
C LEU A 302 -0.50 5.40 30.90
N GLU A 303 -0.57 5.96 32.12
CA GLU A 303 0.40 5.74 33.18
C GLU A 303 0.51 4.27 33.58
N ALA A 304 -0.62 3.56 33.66
CA ALA A 304 -0.65 2.12 33.98
C ALA A 304 0.20 1.29 33.00
N SER A 305 0.29 1.68 31.73
CA SER A 305 1.08 0.96 30.72
C SER A 305 2.59 1.02 30.96
N LYS A 306 3.07 1.93 31.79
CA LYS A 306 4.50 2.04 32.19
C LYS A 306 4.98 0.79 32.92
N ALA A 307 4.08 0.03 33.54
CA ALA A 307 4.44 -1.17 34.31
C ALA A 307 5.14 -2.26 33.45
N TRP A 308 4.89 -2.28 32.14
CA TRP A 308 5.42 -3.29 31.21
C TRP A 308 5.92 -2.72 29.90
N SER A 309 6.13 -1.42 29.83
CA SER A 309 6.71 -0.74 28.66
C SER A 309 7.75 0.28 29.11
N LYS A 310 8.74 0.54 28.26
CA LYS A 310 9.71 1.60 28.47
C LYS A 310 9.08 2.92 28.04
N ALA A 311 8.46 3.61 28.99
CA ALA A 311 7.72 4.83 28.72
C ALA A 311 7.76 5.80 29.91
N GLU A 312 7.64 7.09 29.63
CA GLU A 312 7.61 8.16 30.62
C GLU A 312 6.46 9.14 30.36
N MET A 313 5.88 9.67 31.44
CA MET A 313 4.90 10.76 31.35
C MET A 313 5.64 12.10 31.33
N ILE A 314 5.28 12.96 30.39
CA ILE A 314 5.80 14.32 30.28
C ILE A 314 4.70 15.36 30.46
N ALA A 315 5.01 16.48 31.09
CA ALA A 315 4.09 17.60 31.26
C ALA A 315 4.03 18.48 30.00
N PRO A 316 2.95 19.24 29.76
CA PRO A 316 2.79 20.10 28.57
C PRO A 316 3.93 21.11 28.36
N LYS A 317 4.53 21.60 29.44
CA LYS A 317 5.69 22.51 29.38
C LYS A 317 6.92 21.90 28.70
N GLN A 318 7.04 20.58 28.67
CA GLN A 318 8.15 19.83 28.07
C GLN A 318 7.90 19.48 26.58
N PHE A 319 6.71 19.72 26.04
CA PHE A 319 6.37 19.26 24.69
C PHE A 319 7.27 19.85 23.59
N ARG A 320 7.70 21.11 23.73
CA ARG A 320 8.64 21.71 22.77
C ARG A 320 10.02 21.09 22.82
N GLU A 321 10.48 20.68 23.98
CA GLU A 321 11.78 20.05 24.17
C GLU A 321 11.72 18.57 23.78
N GLU A 322 10.67 17.88 24.20
CA GLU A 322 10.57 16.42 24.09
C GLU A 322 9.91 15.92 22.82
N ILE A 323 9.11 16.73 22.12
CA ILE A 323 8.39 16.31 20.90
C ILE A 323 8.97 17.03 19.68
N SER A 324 8.84 18.34 19.64
CA SER A 324 9.23 19.16 18.51
C SER A 324 9.42 20.61 18.93
N PRO A 325 10.49 21.30 18.50
CA PRO A 325 10.67 22.73 18.79
C PRO A 325 9.55 23.59 18.18
N TYR A 326 8.87 23.09 17.17
CA TYR A 326 7.75 23.76 16.50
C TYR A 326 6.39 23.45 17.15
N PHE A 327 6.36 22.59 18.17
CA PHE A 327 5.11 22.18 18.81
C PHE A 327 4.46 23.36 19.54
N ASN A 328 3.22 23.69 19.17
CA ASN A 328 2.50 24.85 19.72
C ASN A 328 1.04 24.55 20.08
N ALA A 329 0.72 23.28 20.35
CA ALA A 329 -0.62 22.91 20.78
C ALA A 329 -1.03 23.63 22.08
N ASN A 330 -2.30 23.92 22.21
CA ASN A 330 -2.85 24.58 23.37
C ASN A 330 -2.54 23.77 24.66
N PRO A 331 -1.73 24.29 25.59
CA PRO A 331 -1.35 23.55 26.79
C PRO A 331 -2.52 23.29 27.74
N LYS A 332 -3.65 24.01 27.59
CA LYS A 332 -4.87 23.75 28.37
C LYS A 332 -5.66 22.55 27.88
N LYS A 333 -5.37 22.06 26.67
CA LYS A 333 -6.01 20.91 26.06
C LYS A 333 -5.46 19.58 26.58
N TYR A 334 -4.22 19.58 27.01
CA TYR A 334 -3.49 18.39 27.44
C TYR A 334 -3.05 18.51 28.90
N ILE A 335 -3.24 17.45 29.66
CA ILE A 335 -2.70 17.38 31.04
C ILE A 335 -1.33 16.70 31.08
N SER A 336 -1.05 15.81 30.11
CA SER A 336 0.21 15.09 29.98
C SER A 336 0.33 14.42 28.62
N ALA A 337 1.50 13.81 28.35
CA ALA A 337 1.66 12.83 27.27
C ALA A 337 2.56 11.68 27.74
N LEU A 338 2.23 10.46 27.30
CA LEU A 338 3.10 9.29 27.46
C LEU A 338 4.05 9.23 26.27
N VAL A 339 5.34 9.25 26.54
CA VAL A 339 6.40 9.00 25.57
C VAL A 339 6.85 7.56 25.70
N SER A 340 6.54 6.74 24.73
CA SER A 340 6.93 5.33 24.68
C SER A 340 8.16 5.14 23.82
N GLU A 341 9.19 4.56 24.38
CA GLU A 341 10.40 4.12 23.70
C GLU A 341 10.17 2.73 23.05
N ASP A 342 11.19 2.16 22.45
CA ASP A 342 11.15 0.82 21.81
C ASP A 342 10.02 0.65 20.77
N CYS A 343 9.69 1.74 20.09
CA CYS A 343 8.78 1.76 18.96
C CYS A 343 9.56 1.87 17.65
N TRP A 344 8.89 1.58 16.53
CA TRP A 344 9.57 1.58 15.23
C TRP A 344 8.65 2.00 14.09
N GLN A 345 9.26 2.39 12.98
CA GLN A 345 8.62 2.46 11.69
C GLN A 345 9.35 1.54 10.70
N ALA A 346 8.62 1.04 9.71
CA ALA A 346 9.15 0.30 8.57
C ALA A 346 8.21 0.45 7.36
N THR A 347 8.71 0.23 6.14
CA THR A 347 7.89 0.28 4.92
C THR A 347 7.05 -0.99 4.80
N PRO A 348 5.71 -0.91 4.91
CA PRO A 348 4.86 -2.10 5.00
C PRO A 348 4.99 -3.06 3.82
N GLY A 349 5.06 -2.55 2.60
CA GLY A 349 5.25 -3.37 1.40
C GLY A 349 6.53 -4.19 1.46
N LYS A 350 7.65 -3.56 1.82
CA LYS A 350 8.95 -4.24 1.94
C LYS A 350 8.93 -5.34 3.00
N VAL A 351 8.23 -5.11 4.12
CA VAL A 351 8.09 -6.12 5.19
C VAL A 351 7.32 -7.33 4.68
N VAL A 352 6.14 -7.11 4.07
CA VAL A 352 5.31 -8.21 3.55
C VAL A 352 6.04 -9.00 2.47
N ASP A 353 6.68 -8.31 1.53
CA ASP A 353 7.42 -8.93 0.43
C ASP A 353 8.62 -9.74 0.94
N LEU A 354 9.38 -9.21 1.92
CA LEU A 354 10.50 -9.94 2.53
C LEU A 354 10.02 -11.21 3.24
N VAL A 355 9.00 -11.08 4.11
CA VAL A 355 8.45 -12.21 4.87
C VAL A 355 7.93 -13.30 3.93
N ARG A 356 7.29 -12.92 2.84
CA ARG A 356 6.82 -13.85 1.80
C ARG A 356 7.99 -14.53 1.09
N ASN A 357 9.03 -13.77 0.73
CA ASN A 357 10.21 -14.32 0.08
C ASN A 357 10.97 -15.31 0.98
N LEU A 358 11.00 -15.08 2.29
CA LEU A 358 11.55 -16.05 3.25
C LEU A 358 10.76 -17.36 3.24
N GLY A 359 9.44 -17.29 3.18
CA GLY A 359 8.59 -18.48 3.06
C GLY A 359 8.79 -19.22 1.74
N ILE A 360 8.96 -18.51 0.61
CA ILE A 360 9.29 -19.13 -0.69
C ILE A 360 10.65 -19.82 -0.61
N ALA A 361 11.66 -19.15 -0.06
CA ALA A 361 13.00 -19.73 0.11
C ALA A 361 13.01 -20.99 0.99
N ALA A 362 12.06 -21.10 1.92
CA ALA A 362 11.87 -22.26 2.78
C ALA A 362 10.95 -23.35 2.17
N GLY A 363 10.57 -23.26 0.89
CA GLY A 363 9.82 -24.29 0.14
C GLY A 363 8.31 -24.04 0.02
N GLY A 364 7.79 -22.90 0.49
CA GLY A 364 6.39 -22.53 0.27
C GLY A 364 6.11 -22.08 -1.16
N THR A 365 4.84 -22.17 -1.58
CA THR A 365 4.36 -21.75 -2.91
C THR A 365 3.36 -20.61 -2.78
N VAL A 366 3.48 -19.57 -3.61
CA VAL A 366 2.55 -18.44 -3.66
C VAL A 366 1.75 -18.45 -4.95
N MET A 367 0.43 -18.31 -4.84
CA MET A 367 -0.50 -18.16 -5.95
C MET A 367 -1.00 -16.70 -5.97
N GLU A 368 -0.42 -15.88 -6.84
CA GLU A 368 -0.84 -14.49 -7.02
C GLU A 368 -2.07 -14.37 -7.93
N ASP A 369 -2.83 -13.29 -7.73
CA ASP A 369 -4.08 -13.00 -8.47
C ASP A 369 -5.13 -14.14 -8.39
N CYS A 370 -5.02 -14.98 -7.36
CA CYS A 370 -5.91 -16.08 -7.08
C CYS A 370 -6.79 -15.76 -5.87
N ARG A 371 -8.04 -16.22 -5.88
CA ARG A 371 -9.02 -15.90 -4.84
C ARG A 371 -9.61 -17.15 -4.22
N VAL A 372 -9.54 -17.28 -2.89
CA VAL A 372 -10.33 -18.27 -2.15
C VAL A 372 -11.78 -17.79 -2.12
N LEU A 373 -12.68 -18.64 -2.57
CA LEU A 373 -14.13 -18.37 -2.65
C LEU A 373 -14.89 -18.99 -1.49
N GLU A 374 -14.58 -20.25 -1.18
CA GLU A 374 -15.24 -21.05 -0.16
C GLU A 374 -14.23 -21.99 0.51
N ALA A 375 -14.50 -22.34 1.75
CA ALA A 375 -13.82 -23.41 2.47
C ALA A 375 -14.84 -24.21 3.25
N CYS A 376 -14.76 -25.54 3.19
CA CYS A 376 -15.69 -26.45 3.85
C CYS A 376 -14.90 -27.56 4.54
N ARG A 377 -15.21 -27.81 5.82
CA ARG A 377 -14.57 -28.90 6.59
C ARG A 377 -15.16 -30.25 6.25
N GLU A 378 -14.30 -31.21 5.97
CA GLU A 378 -14.62 -32.59 5.63
C GLU A 378 -13.80 -33.55 6.49
N GLY A 379 -14.24 -33.76 7.73
CA GLY A 379 -13.50 -34.53 8.73
C GLY A 379 -12.20 -33.84 9.11
N LYS A 380 -11.06 -34.50 8.88
CA LYS A 380 -9.73 -33.92 9.14
C LYS A 380 -9.23 -32.98 8.05
N TYR A 381 -9.87 -32.97 6.88
CA TYR A 381 -9.51 -32.12 5.77
C TYR A 381 -10.43 -30.90 5.65
N THR A 382 -9.95 -29.92 4.93
CA THR A 382 -10.74 -28.77 4.45
C THR A 382 -10.68 -28.77 2.93
N SER A 383 -11.84 -28.75 2.29
CA SER A 383 -12.00 -28.51 0.84
C SER A 383 -12.08 -27.02 0.61
N VAL A 384 -11.24 -26.48 -0.27
CA VAL A 384 -11.08 -25.06 -0.52
C VAL A 384 -11.24 -24.78 -2.01
N LEU A 385 -12.26 -24.01 -2.37
CA LEU A 385 -12.49 -23.56 -3.74
C LEU A 385 -11.68 -22.30 -4.04
N VAL A 386 -10.80 -22.38 -5.02
CA VAL A 386 -9.96 -21.28 -5.47
C VAL A 386 -10.26 -20.92 -6.91
N GLN A 387 -10.48 -19.62 -7.16
CA GLN A 387 -10.46 -19.06 -8.51
C GLN A 387 -9.03 -18.62 -8.84
N THR A 388 -8.46 -19.20 -9.89
CA THR A 388 -7.11 -18.89 -10.38
C THR A 388 -7.07 -17.58 -11.17
N HIS A 389 -5.86 -17.06 -11.46
CA HIS A 389 -5.65 -15.83 -12.22
C HIS A 389 -6.30 -15.86 -13.61
N ASP A 390 -6.34 -17.02 -14.25
CA ASP A 390 -7.00 -17.26 -15.56
C ASP A 390 -8.51 -17.55 -15.44
N LYS A 391 -9.10 -17.24 -14.27
CA LYS A 391 -10.53 -17.38 -13.95
C LYS A 391 -11.07 -18.81 -13.96
N LYS A 392 -10.21 -19.81 -13.93
CA LYS A 392 -10.61 -21.20 -13.72
C LYS A 392 -10.85 -21.48 -12.24
N TYR A 393 -11.52 -22.58 -11.96
CA TYR A 393 -11.79 -23.03 -10.60
C TYR A 393 -11.01 -24.31 -10.32
N VAL A 394 -10.39 -24.36 -9.16
CA VAL A 394 -9.62 -25.50 -8.65
C VAL A 394 -10.06 -25.77 -7.22
N GLU A 395 -10.29 -27.00 -6.89
CA GLU A 395 -10.60 -27.43 -5.54
C GLU A 395 -9.34 -27.99 -4.88
N TYR A 396 -8.91 -27.34 -3.81
CA TYR A 396 -7.79 -27.82 -2.99
C TYR A 396 -8.33 -28.61 -1.80
N ARG A 397 -7.65 -29.68 -1.43
CA ARG A 397 -7.89 -30.45 -0.23
C ARG A 397 -6.66 -30.36 0.66
N THR A 398 -6.82 -29.95 1.91
CA THR A 398 -5.70 -29.75 2.83
C THR A 398 -6.05 -30.14 4.27
N GLU A 399 -5.06 -30.63 5.03
CA GLU A 399 -5.22 -30.88 6.47
C GLU A 399 -5.12 -29.58 7.26
N HIS A 400 -4.28 -28.62 6.82
CA HIS A 400 -4.04 -27.36 7.50
C HIS A 400 -4.52 -26.19 6.64
N PHE A 401 -5.78 -25.85 6.79
CA PHE A 401 -6.35 -24.64 6.18
C PHE A 401 -6.30 -23.49 7.17
N VAL A 402 -5.90 -22.28 6.68
CA VAL A 402 -5.94 -21.06 7.49
C VAL A 402 -6.61 -19.92 6.76
N ASN A 403 -7.69 -19.40 7.33
CA ASN A 403 -8.30 -18.14 6.93
C ASN A 403 -7.49 -16.97 7.52
N ALA A 404 -6.79 -16.21 6.67
CA ALA A 404 -6.04 -15.00 6.98
C ALA A 404 -6.45 -13.83 6.07
N LEU A 405 -7.72 -13.80 5.61
CA LEU A 405 -8.24 -12.86 4.60
C LEU A 405 -8.49 -11.43 5.10
N GLY A 406 -8.10 -11.11 6.34
CA GLY A 406 -8.30 -9.76 6.88
C GLY A 406 -9.77 -9.32 6.79
N SER A 407 -10.08 -8.27 6.03
CA SER A 407 -11.46 -7.76 5.89
C SER A 407 -12.44 -8.73 5.20
N GLY A 408 -11.94 -9.69 4.46
CA GLY A 408 -12.74 -10.74 3.83
C GLY A 408 -12.99 -11.96 4.72
N ALA A 409 -12.38 -12.01 5.90
CA ALA A 409 -12.36 -13.20 6.75
C ALA A 409 -13.75 -13.64 7.23
N GLY A 410 -14.62 -12.69 7.59
CA GLY A 410 -15.97 -13.00 8.06
C GLY A 410 -16.78 -13.81 7.04
N LYS A 411 -16.77 -13.36 5.78
CA LYS A 411 -17.47 -14.08 4.69
C LYS A 411 -16.96 -15.51 4.50
N LEU A 412 -15.64 -15.72 4.64
CA LEU A 412 -15.08 -17.06 4.53
C LEU A 412 -15.39 -17.92 5.76
N CYS A 413 -15.43 -17.32 6.97
CA CYS A 413 -15.91 -18.00 8.17
C CYS A 413 -17.35 -18.51 8.00
N ASP A 414 -18.25 -17.71 7.39
CA ASP A 414 -19.62 -18.14 7.10
C ASP A 414 -19.66 -19.41 6.25
N SER A 415 -18.79 -19.53 5.23
CA SER A 415 -18.69 -20.73 4.38
C SER A 415 -18.15 -21.94 5.14
N MET A 416 -17.36 -21.71 6.20
CA MET A 416 -16.85 -22.74 7.10
C MET A 416 -17.86 -23.15 8.19
N GLY A 417 -19.02 -22.48 8.25
CA GLY A 417 -20.00 -22.68 9.31
C GLY A 417 -19.59 -22.07 10.65
N ILE A 418 -18.67 -21.11 10.66
CA ILE A 418 -18.11 -20.46 11.86
C ILE A 418 -18.68 -19.04 11.96
N ASP A 419 -19.40 -18.76 13.03
CA ASP A 419 -19.76 -17.38 13.39
C ASP A 419 -18.60 -16.75 14.19
N ALA A 420 -17.78 -15.98 13.53
CA ALA A 420 -16.66 -15.28 14.14
C ALA A 420 -17.01 -13.83 14.57
N GLY A 421 -18.21 -13.34 14.27
CA GLY A 421 -18.68 -11.99 14.60
C GLY A 421 -17.81 -10.86 13.99
N LEU A 422 -17.05 -11.14 12.93
CA LEU A 422 -16.09 -10.21 12.35
C LEU A 422 -16.73 -9.25 11.35
N TYR A 423 -16.32 -8.00 11.41
CA TYR A 423 -16.73 -6.99 10.44
C TYR A 423 -15.59 -6.03 10.09
N PRO A 424 -15.54 -5.53 8.84
CA PRO A 424 -14.54 -4.54 8.41
C PRO A 424 -14.93 -3.13 8.82
N VAL A 425 -13.97 -2.36 9.33
CA VAL A 425 -14.11 -0.94 9.63
C VAL A 425 -13.12 -0.15 8.80
N ARG A 426 -13.61 0.83 8.02
CA ARG A 426 -12.78 1.64 7.16
C ARG A 426 -12.00 2.70 7.94
N HIS A 427 -10.69 2.69 7.81
CA HIS A 427 -9.78 3.74 8.29
C HIS A 427 -9.21 4.51 7.11
N GLN A 428 -8.93 5.80 7.30
CA GLN A 428 -8.47 6.69 6.26
C GLN A 428 -7.09 7.23 6.61
N ALA A 429 -6.22 7.33 5.61
CA ALA A 429 -4.86 7.80 5.75
C ALA A 429 -4.52 8.87 4.71
N PHE A 430 -3.51 9.67 5.01
CA PHE A 430 -2.97 10.70 4.12
C PHE A 430 -1.45 10.70 4.14
N ILE A 431 -0.85 11.30 3.13
CA ILE A 431 0.59 11.60 3.07
C ILE A 431 0.81 13.00 2.50
N THR A 432 1.75 13.72 3.07
CA THR A 432 2.10 15.09 2.66
C THR A 432 3.21 15.10 1.60
N ARG A 433 3.56 16.29 1.12
CA ARG A 433 4.85 16.54 0.48
C ARG A 433 6.00 16.32 1.47
N ARG A 434 7.23 16.23 0.95
CA ARG A 434 8.44 16.14 1.78
C ARG A 434 8.64 17.41 2.59
N LEU A 435 9.06 17.24 3.81
CA LEU A 435 9.30 18.29 4.80
C LEU A 435 10.68 18.15 5.40
N PRO A 436 11.26 19.23 5.95
CA PRO A 436 12.43 19.13 6.80
C PRO A 436 12.11 18.31 8.06
N MET A 437 13.13 17.93 8.81
CA MET A 437 12.97 17.22 10.07
C MET A 437 12.27 18.11 11.09
N LEU A 438 11.17 17.62 11.66
CA LEU A 438 10.29 18.36 12.56
C LEU A 438 10.38 17.91 14.02
N GLY A 439 11.06 16.81 14.29
CA GLY A 439 11.20 16.25 15.63
C GLY A 439 12.26 16.96 16.48
N LYS A 440 12.37 16.57 17.75
CA LYS A 440 13.38 17.11 18.66
C LYS A 440 14.80 16.86 18.11
N HIS A 441 15.71 17.78 18.42
CA HIS A 441 17.14 17.71 18.03
C HIS A 441 17.37 17.48 16.53
N GLY A 442 16.49 17.97 15.66
CA GLY A 442 16.63 17.82 14.21
C GLY A 442 16.39 16.39 13.71
N THR A 443 15.58 15.62 14.41
CA THR A 443 15.12 14.29 13.98
C THR A 443 13.77 14.36 13.25
N ASN A 444 13.31 13.25 12.71
CA ASN A 444 11.95 13.15 12.20
C ASN A 444 10.93 13.23 13.35
N LEU A 445 9.74 13.78 13.06
CA LEU A 445 8.65 13.81 14.01
C LEU A 445 8.23 12.38 14.37
N ASP A 446 8.23 12.08 15.66
CA ASP A 446 7.77 10.81 16.21
C ASP A 446 6.29 10.56 15.91
N MET A 447 5.79 9.37 16.21
CA MET A 447 4.36 9.06 16.09
C MET A 447 3.58 9.81 17.17
N LEU A 448 2.80 10.78 16.78
CA LEU A 448 1.86 11.48 17.64
C LEU A 448 0.50 10.79 17.59
N ILE A 449 -0.14 10.58 18.73
CA ILE A 449 -1.47 9.98 18.84
C ILE A 449 -2.32 10.85 19.75
N ASP A 450 -3.35 11.44 19.19
CA ASP A 450 -4.35 12.19 19.93
C ASP A 450 -5.69 11.47 19.85
N ARG A 451 -6.23 11.14 21.02
CA ARG A 451 -7.49 10.41 21.17
C ARG A 451 -8.52 11.34 21.80
N GLN A 452 -9.36 11.87 20.95
CA GLN A 452 -10.50 12.66 21.34
C GLN A 452 -11.68 12.35 20.44
N ASP A 453 -12.85 12.79 20.90
CA ASP A 453 -14.05 12.79 20.10
C ASP A 453 -14.05 13.96 19.11
N TYR A 454 -13.66 13.70 17.88
CA TYR A 454 -13.61 14.69 16.81
C TYR A 454 -14.64 14.41 15.73
N LYS A 455 -15.75 15.14 15.70
CA LYS A 455 -16.67 15.16 14.53
C LYS A 455 -16.87 13.78 13.85
N GLY A 456 -17.03 12.71 14.66
CA GLY A 456 -17.19 11.34 14.17
C GLY A 456 -15.89 10.51 14.07
N PHE A 457 -14.77 11.02 14.57
CA PHE A 457 -13.51 10.30 14.71
C PHE A 457 -13.11 10.21 16.18
N SER A 458 -12.44 9.12 16.55
CA SER A 458 -12.02 8.82 17.93
C SER A 458 -10.53 9.00 18.15
N ALA A 459 -9.76 9.17 17.09
CA ALA A 459 -8.33 9.43 17.17
C ALA A 459 -7.79 10.02 15.86
N VAL A 460 -6.78 10.88 15.99
CA VAL A 460 -5.91 11.31 14.88
C VAL A 460 -4.48 10.99 15.28
N TYR A 461 -3.71 10.43 14.36
CA TYR A 461 -2.33 10.04 14.61
C TYR A 461 -1.49 10.09 13.34
N GLY A 462 -0.18 10.26 13.50
CA GLY A 462 0.75 10.26 12.39
C GLY A 462 2.18 10.52 12.80
N GLN A 463 3.07 10.26 11.87
CA GLN A 463 4.52 10.34 12.05
C GLN A 463 5.19 10.92 10.81
N GLN A 464 6.43 11.34 10.94
CA GLN A 464 7.25 11.68 9.78
C GLN A 464 8.06 10.45 9.34
N ILE A 465 7.93 10.09 8.06
CA ILE A 465 8.65 8.95 7.48
C ILE A 465 10.14 9.29 7.38
N ALA A 466 11.00 8.49 8.02
CA ALA A 466 12.42 8.78 8.14
C ALA A 466 13.16 8.91 6.80
N TYR A 467 12.79 8.12 5.81
CA TYR A 467 13.49 8.08 4.52
C TYR A 467 13.00 9.13 3.52
N THR A 468 11.76 9.60 3.66
CA THR A 468 11.18 10.54 2.70
C THR A 468 10.95 11.93 3.26
N GLY A 469 10.91 12.08 4.60
CA GLY A 469 10.58 13.32 5.27
C GLY A 469 9.08 13.70 5.18
N GLN A 470 8.25 12.86 4.59
CA GLN A 470 6.81 13.09 4.47
C GLN A 470 6.11 12.78 5.79
N ILE A 471 5.07 13.54 6.14
CA ILE A 471 4.15 13.13 7.21
C ILE A 471 3.16 12.14 6.62
N ILE A 472 3.02 11.00 7.28
CA ILE A 472 1.97 10.02 7.02
C ILE A 472 1.08 9.93 8.27
N GLY A 473 -0.23 9.99 8.09
CA GLY A 473 -1.15 9.98 9.20
C GLY A 473 -2.48 9.33 8.86
N CYS A 474 -3.28 9.13 9.91
CA CYS A 474 -4.54 8.43 9.86
C CYS A 474 -5.53 9.06 10.84
N ALA A 475 -6.81 8.87 10.60
CA ALA A 475 -7.86 9.15 11.58
C ALA A 475 -8.74 7.90 11.74
N SER A 476 -9.01 7.56 12.99
CA SER A 476 -9.88 6.44 13.35
C SER A 476 -11.31 6.90 13.45
N PRO A 477 -12.24 6.39 12.63
CA PRO A 477 -13.64 6.74 12.73
C PRO A 477 -14.29 6.11 13.95
N LYS A 478 -15.38 6.71 14.44
CA LYS A 478 -16.26 6.07 15.40
C LYS A 478 -17.05 4.95 14.73
N LEU A 479 -17.24 3.84 15.42
CA LEU A 479 -17.95 2.66 14.89
C LEU A 479 -19.41 2.96 14.52
N ASP A 480 -20.08 3.79 15.29
CA ASP A 480 -21.46 4.21 15.08
C ASP A 480 -21.63 5.21 13.92
N ALA A 481 -20.61 5.97 13.60
CA ALA A 481 -20.58 6.89 12.46
C ALA A 481 -20.21 6.19 11.13
N MET A 482 -19.71 4.97 11.18
CA MET A 482 -19.29 4.21 10.03
C MET A 482 -20.15 2.97 9.85
N ARG A 483 -21.11 3.09 8.97
CA ARG A 483 -21.69 1.89 8.37
C ARG A 483 -20.56 1.08 7.72
N ILE A 484 -20.62 -0.25 7.85
CA ILE A 484 -19.75 -1.17 7.14
C ILE A 484 -19.83 -0.79 5.65
N ASP A 485 -18.91 0.04 5.22
CA ASP A 485 -18.89 0.49 3.83
C ASP A 485 -17.92 -0.43 3.09
N LYS A 486 -18.45 -1.31 2.26
CA LYS A 486 -17.67 -2.17 1.36
C LYS A 486 -16.83 -1.36 0.36
N ASN A 487 -16.96 -0.04 0.39
CA ASN A 487 -16.30 0.87 -0.52
C ASN A 487 -15.12 1.56 0.16
N LEU A 488 -13.90 1.34 -0.35
CA LEU A 488 -12.67 2.03 0.10
C LEU A 488 -12.61 3.51 -0.32
N LYS A 489 -13.74 4.16 -0.61
CA LYS A 489 -13.76 5.61 -0.88
C LYS A 489 -13.45 6.37 0.40
N VAL A 490 -12.56 7.34 0.28
CA VAL A 490 -12.24 8.30 1.33
C VAL A 490 -13.37 9.32 1.42
N ASN A 491 -13.88 9.57 2.63
CA ASN A 491 -14.65 10.78 2.89
C ASN A 491 -13.68 11.96 2.99
N THR A 492 -13.25 12.44 1.83
CA THR A 492 -12.12 13.35 1.70
C THR A 492 -12.36 14.63 2.51
N LYS A 493 -13.57 15.20 2.46
CA LYS A 493 -13.85 16.46 3.15
C LYS A 493 -13.74 16.30 4.67
N ALA A 494 -14.56 15.45 5.28
CA ALA A 494 -14.58 15.29 6.74
C ALA A 494 -13.24 14.77 7.30
N PHE A 495 -12.58 13.88 6.57
CA PHE A 495 -11.27 13.36 6.95
C PHE A 495 -10.18 14.44 6.91
N LEU A 496 -10.11 15.20 5.81
CA LEU A 496 -9.08 16.23 5.65
C LEU A 496 -9.29 17.42 6.57
N GLU A 497 -10.53 17.80 6.89
CA GLU A 497 -10.81 18.84 7.87
C GLU A 497 -10.19 18.49 9.23
N ILE A 498 -10.38 17.26 9.69
CA ILE A 498 -9.88 16.81 10.99
C ILE A 498 -8.36 16.66 11.03
N VAL A 499 -7.76 16.01 10.04
CA VAL A 499 -6.31 15.87 10.05
C VAL A 499 -5.62 17.23 9.87
N SER A 500 -6.18 18.13 9.07
CA SER A 500 -5.66 19.49 8.91
C SER A 500 -5.75 20.28 10.21
N GLU A 501 -6.89 20.25 10.89
CA GLU A 501 -7.10 20.88 12.20
C GLU A 501 -6.07 20.42 13.22
N MET A 502 -5.91 19.09 13.38
CA MET A 502 -5.03 18.52 14.38
C MET A 502 -3.55 18.76 14.10
N PHE A 503 -3.10 18.51 12.87
CA PHE A 503 -1.70 18.70 12.53
C PHE A 503 -1.29 20.18 12.58
N SER A 504 -2.17 21.09 12.19
CA SER A 504 -1.93 22.53 12.29
C SER A 504 -2.02 23.04 13.74
N GLU A 505 -2.79 22.38 14.61
CA GLU A 505 -2.79 22.68 16.04
C GLU A 505 -1.47 22.24 16.68
N TRP A 506 -0.97 21.05 16.35
CA TRP A 506 0.32 20.58 16.86
C TRP A 506 1.49 21.45 16.38
N ILE A 507 1.55 21.70 15.08
CA ILE A 507 2.62 22.49 14.44
C ILE A 507 1.96 23.44 13.42
N PRO A 508 1.79 24.74 13.76
CA PRO A 508 1.06 25.71 12.94
C PRO A 508 1.54 25.81 11.48
N ASP A 509 2.83 25.68 11.24
CA ASP A 509 3.43 25.75 9.91
C ASP A 509 2.93 24.63 8.97
N LEU A 510 2.38 23.55 9.52
CA LEU A 510 1.79 22.48 8.73
C LEU A 510 0.49 22.88 8.01
N ALA A 511 -0.15 23.99 8.42
CA ALA A 511 -1.33 24.53 7.73
C ALA A 511 -1.07 24.85 6.25
N GLY A 512 0.16 25.20 5.89
CA GLY A 512 0.57 25.50 4.50
C GLY A 512 1.05 24.28 3.71
N VAL A 513 1.05 23.08 4.29
CA VAL A 513 1.64 21.89 3.68
C VAL A 513 0.64 21.15 2.80
N GLY A 514 1.00 20.93 1.53
CA GLY A 514 0.16 20.20 0.58
C GLY A 514 0.05 18.71 0.90
N ILE A 515 -1.16 18.17 0.86
CA ILE A 515 -1.44 16.73 0.91
C ILE A 515 -1.21 16.14 -0.48
N GLN A 516 -0.37 15.12 -0.57
CA GLN A 516 -0.01 14.48 -1.84
C GLN A 516 -0.98 13.36 -2.22
N ALA A 517 -1.43 12.58 -1.25
CA ALA A 517 -2.37 11.48 -1.47
C ALA A 517 -3.21 11.18 -0.23
N VAL A 518 -4.39 10.62 -0.46
CA VAL A 518 -5.29 10.06 0.55
C VAL A 518 -5.76 8.69 0.09
N TRP A 519 -5.93 7.76 1.04
CA TRP A 519 -6.44 6.42 0.75
C TRP A 519 -7.17 5.86 1.96
N ALA A 520 -7.77 4.69 1.80
CA ALA A 520 -8.42 3.98 2.89
C ALA A 520 -8.02 2.51 2.91
N GLY A 521 -8.11 1.91 4.08
CA GLY A 521 -7.93 0.49 4.35
C GLY A 521 -8.95 0.00 5.38
N TYR A 522 -9.04 -1.31 5.56
CA TYR A 522 -9.95 -1.88 6.57
C TYR A 522 -9.19 -2.39 7.78
N TYR A 523 -9.71 -2.12 8.97
CA TYR A 523 -9.46 -2.91 10.16
C TYR A 523 -10.51 -4.02 10.25
N THR A 524 -10.15 -5.16 10.75
CA THR A 524 -11.08 -6.27 10.99
C THR A 524 -11.38 -6.34 12.49
N GLU A 525 -12.56 -5.93 12.85
CA GLU A 525 -13.05 -5.82 14.24
C GLU A 525 -13.98 -6.99 14.58
N PRO A 526 -14.35 -7.28 15.85
CA PRO A 526 -14.04 -6.46 17.03
C PRO A 526 -12.82 -6.94 17.84
N ARG A 527 -12.29 -8.13 17.58
CA ARG A 527 -11.25 -8.75 18.42
C ARG A 527 -10.26 -9.60 17.61
N TYR A 528 -9.11 -9.90 18.20
CA TYR A 528 -8.19 -10.90 17.68
C TYR A 528 -8.81 -12.29 17.78
N ILE A 529 -8.68 -13.09 16.72
CA ILE A 529 -9.06 -14.51 16.70
C ILE A 529 -7.93 -15.29 16.05
N VAL A 530 -7.24 -16.08 16.86
CA VAL A 530 -6.12 -16.93 16.44
C VAL A 530 -6.36 -18.33 16.98
N ASP A 531 -6.86 -19.19 16.12
CA ASP A 531 -7.33 -20.51 16.50
C ASP A 531 -6.86 -21.58 15.51
N PRO A 532 -5.77 -22.31 15.82
CA PRO A 532 -5.25 -23.35 14.93
C PRO A 532 -6.21 -24.51 14.71
N GLU A 533 -7.07 -24.82 15.67
CA GLU A 533 -8.04 -25.91 15.56
C GLU A 533 -9.16 -25.58 14.58
N LEU A 534 -9.53 -24.30 14.51
CA LEU A 534 -10.53 -23.79 13.58
C LEU A 534 -9.93 -23.26 12.27
N GLY A 535 -8.61 -23.20 12.15
CA GLY A 535 -7.95 -22.64 10.98
C GLY A 535 -8.18 -21.12 10.84
N LEU A 536 -8.11 -20.36 11.94
CA LEU A 536 -8.36 -18.93 11.96
C LEU A 536 -7.12 -18.14 12.38
N PHE A 537 -6.78 -17.11 11.59
CA PHE A 537 -5.82 -16.08 11.95
C PHE A 537 -6.35 -14.72 11.47
N VAL A 538 -7.31 -14.20 12.19
CA VAL A 538 -8.17 -13.10 11.74
C VAL A 538 -8.39 -12.06 12.85
N GLY A 539 -9.08 -10.97 12.55
CA GLY A 539 -9.43 -9.97 13.56
C GLY A 539 -8.25 -9.17 14.08
N MET A 540 -7.20 -8.97 13.27
CA MET A 540 -5.97 -8.27 13.72
C MET A 540 -6.19 -6.78 14.01
N ARG A 541 -7.42 -6.29 13.87
CA ARG A 541 -7.81 -4.91 14.13
C ARG A 541 -6.87 -3.94 13.39
N GLY A 542 -6.31 -2.91 14.03
CA GLY A 542 -5.27 -2.05 13.46
C GLY A 542 -3.84 -2.50 13.76
N HIS A 543 -3.66 -3.64 14.42
CA HIS A 543 -2.37 -4.06 15.00
C HIS A 543 -1.67 -5.19 14.22
N GLY A 544 -2.24 -5.64 13.10
CA GLY A 544 -1.67 -6.75 12.34
C GLY A 544 -0.20 -6.56 11.97
N PHE A 545 0.20 -5.36 11.54
CA PHE A 545 1.58 -5.05 11.19
C PHE A 545 2.54 -5.22 12.37
N MET A 546 2.15 -4.78 13.55
CA MET A 546 3.00 -4.77 14.75
C MET A 546 2.91 -6.02 15.63
N LEU A 547 2.02 -6.98 15.32
CA LEU A 547 1.83 -8.18 16.16
C LEU A 547 1.90 -9.50 15.38
N SER A 548 1.62 -9.52 14.07
CA SER A 548 1.39 -10.77 13.32
C SER A 548 2.57 -11.71 13.25
N GLN A 549 3.83 -11.23 13.23
CA GLN A 549 4.99 -12.10 13.08
C GLN A 549 5.11 -13.08 14.27
N TYR A 550 5.07 -12.54 15.48
CA TYR A 550 5.19 -13.38 16.68
C TYR A 550 3.95 -14.23 16.91
N ILE A 551 2.76 -13.68 16.69
CA ILE A 551 1.51 -14.45 16.80
C ILE A 551 1.50 -15.60 15.78
N ALA A 552 1.99 -15.41 14.56
CA ALA A 552 2.10 -16.47 13.55
C ALA A 552 3.08 -17.56 13.97
N ARG A 553 4.19 -17.18 14.60
CA ARG A 553 5.13 -18.15 15.18
C ARG A 553 4.46 -19.01 16.25
N MET A 554 3.77 -18.36 17.20
CA MET A 554 3.01 -19.09 18.25
C MET A 554 1.92 -20.00 17.64
N TYR A 555 1.23 -19.54 16.58
CA TYR A 555 0.25 -20.35 15.87
C TYR A 555 0.86 -21.65 15.34
N VAL A 556 2.00 -21.55 14.66
CA VAL A 556 2.70 -22.71 14.09
C VAL A 556 3.27 -23.60 15.20
N ASP A 557 3.83 -23.02 16.27
CA ASP A 557 4.31 -23.77 17.42
C ASP A 557 3.16 -24.57 18.07
N LYS A 558 1.98 -23.96 18.26
CA LYS A 558 0.79 -24.64 18.77
C LYS A 558 0.33 -25.77 17.85
N LEU A 559 0.33 -25.53 16.53
CA LEU A 559 -0.06 -26.53 15.52
C LEU A 559 0.85 -27.76 15.55
N LEU A 560 2.13 -27.56 15.86
CA LEU A 560 3.14 -28.61 15.97
C LEU A 560 3.26 -29.24 17.38
N GLY A 561 2.36 -28.86 18.30
CA GLY A 561 2.39 -29.35 19.67
C GLY A 561 3.55 -28.82 20.53
N ARG A 562 4.18 -27.72 20.11
CA ARG A 562 5.24 -27.06 20.86
C ARG A 562 4.65 -26.14 21.94
N PRO A 563 5.40 -25.86 23.03
CA PRO A 563 4.94 -24.95 24.08
C PRO A 563 4.68 -23.52 23.52
N VAL A 564 3.56 -22.95 23.95
CA VAL A 564 3.22 -21.53 23.72
C VAL A 564 2.81 -20.90 25.05
N PRO A 565 2.91 -19.55 25.20
CA PRO A 565 2.46 -18.87 26.40
C PRO A 565 0.97 -19.13 26.69
N GLU A 566 0.59 -19.22 27.96
CA GLU A 566 -0.80 -19.49 28.37
C GLU A 566 -1.81 -18.49 27.80
N TYR A 567 -1.40 -17.24 27.63
CA TYR A 567 -2.27 -16.20 27.06
C TYR A 567 -2.65 -16.47 25.60
N PHE A 568 -1.99 -17.41 24.90
CA PHE A 568 -2.40 -17.81 23.56
C PHE A 568 -3.84 -18.33 23.52
N GLU A 569 -4.28 -19.03 24.58
CA GLU A 569 -5.65 -19.53 24.69
C GLU A 569 -6.69 -18.40 24.75
N LYS A 570 -6.29 -17.19 25.19
CA LYS A 570 -7.18 -16.01 25.18
C LYS A 570 -7.48 -15.50 23.76
N LEU A 571 -6.64 -15.84 22.78
CA LEU A 571 -6.82 -15.46 21.38
C LEU A 571 -7.78 -16.39 20.61
N LYS A 572 -8.09 -17.58 21.11
CA LYS A 572 -9.02 -18.51 20.46
C LYS A 572 -10.43 -17.91 20.31
N LEU A 573 -11.21 -18.44 19.36
CA LEU A 573 -12.57 -17.96 19.09
C LEU A 573 -13.45 -17.95 20.35
N ASN A 574 -13.39 -19.00 21.14
CA ASN A 574 -14.14 -19.14 22.40
C ASN A 574 -13.38 -18.61 23.63
N GLY A 575 -12.20 -18.04 23.44
CA GLY A 575 -11.41 -17.44 24.50
C GLY A 575 -11.96 -16.08 24.95
N PRO A 576 -11.53 -15.56 26.12
CA PRO A 576 -12.01 -14.27 26.65
C PRO A 576 -11.59 -13.08 25.77
N GLY A 577 -10.63 -13.27 24.88
CA GLY A 577 -10.08 -12.22 24.02
C GLY A 577 -9.07 -11.32 24.75
N LEU A 578 -8.27 -10.60 23.94
CA LEU A 578 -7.41 -9.51 24.40
C LEU A 578 -7.99 -8.20 23.86
N SER A 579 -8.25 -7.23 24.72
CA SER A 579 -8.85 -5.95 24.33
C SER A 579 -7.97 -4.79 24.76
N GLU A 580 -7.41 -4.12 23.78
CA GLU A 580 -6.70 -2.86 23.99
C GLU A 580 -7.67 -1.75 24.41
N LYS A 581 -7.41 -1.04 25.49
CA LYS A 581 -8.28 -0.01 26.06
C LYS A 581 -7.67 1.38 26.03
N ALA A 582 -6.39 1.51 26.33
CA ALA A 582 -5.74 2.81 26.50
C ALA A 582 -5.30 3.46 25.18
N PHE A 583 -5.02 2.67 24.14
CA PHE A 583 -4.38 3.13 22.89
C PHE A 583 -5.27 2.90 21.66
N LYS A 584 -6.56 2.79 21.88
CA LYS A 584 -7.53 2.47 20.81
C LYS A 584 -8.46 3.62 20.48
#